data_49377460c334def42468ee08b5f40c2a
#
_entry.id   49377460c334def42468ee08b5f40c2a
#
_cell.length_a   1.000
_cell.length_b   1.000
_cell.length_c   1.000
_cell.angle_alpha   90.00
_cell.angle_beta   90.00
_cell.angle_gamma   90.00
#
_symmetry.space_group_name_H-M   'P 1'
#
loop_
_entity.id
_entity.type
_entity.pdbx_description
1 polymer ?
#
loop_
_entity_poly.entity_id
_entity_poly.type
_entity_poly.pdbx_seq_one_letter_code
_entity_poly.pdbx_strand_id
1 'polypeptide(L)'
;MTFYRAQALFKFDFLLIWPFKKTSTCHCRPCRKIAGATTSLNLPVQASAFKLQKGKLKNTTNTHVDEGFQFTVAFCRDCGSPIYAEAFIGPNAAAESNTPIIQAGTLDDAGPLEAPPAEELNIKYRLTWVGVVAGANQWQACV
;
A
#
# COMPACT_ATOMS: atom_id res chain seq x y z
N MET A 1 -11.51 -0.14 -20.98
CA MET A 1 -10.48 0.09 -19.93
C MET A 1 -11.19 0.10 -18.59
N THR A 2 -10.75 -0.72 -17.67
CA THR A 2 -11.36 -0.81 -16.34
C THR A 2 -10.70 0.19 -15.40
N PHE A 3 -11.48 0.98 -14.70
CA PHE A 3 -11.01 1.93 -13.70
C PHE A 3 -11.56 1.54 -12.34
N TYR A 4 -10.74 1.72 -11.32
CA TYR A 4 -11.14 1.62 -9.92
C TYR A 4 -10.96 2.96 -9.25
N ARG A 5 -11.89 3.35 -8.42
CA ARG A 5 -12.00 4.70 -7.91
C ARG A 5 -11.97 4.73 -6.38
N ALA A 6 -11.31 5.75 -5.84
CA ALA A 6 -11.50 6.20 -4.48
C ALA A 6 -12.27 7.52 -4.53
N GLN A 7 -13.44 7.55 -3.94
CA GLN A 7 -14.33 8.72 -3.94
C GLN A 7 -14.48 9.40 -2.57
N ALA A 8 -14.93 10.49 -2.63
CA ALA A 8 -15.19 11.69 -1.90
C ALA A 8 -16.08 11.64 -0.64
N LEU A 9 -16.05 10.61 0.18
CA LEU A 9 -16.34 10.79 1.60
C LEU A 9 -15.21 11.58 2.27
N PHE A 10 -14.04 11.56 1.64
CA PHE A 10 -12.82 12.24 2.08
C PHE A 10 -12.44 13.38 1.13
N LYS A 11 -11.35 14.07 1.42
CA LYS A 11 -10.90 15.26 0.69
C LYS A 11 -10.04 14.93 -0.53
N PHE A 12 -10.08 13.68 -1.01
CA PHE A 12 -9.32 13.22 -2.17
C PHE A 12 -10.17 12.36 -3.10
N ASP A 13 -9.73 12.24 -4.35
CA ASP A 13 -10.28 11.34 -5.36
C ASP A 13 -9.14 10.90 -6.28
N PHE A 14 -9.02 9.62 -6.56
CA PHE A 14 -8.06 9.09 -7.53
C PHE A 14 -8.63 7.91 -8.32
N LEU A 15 -8.03 7.66 -9.47
CA LEU A 15 -8.34 6.50 -10.32
C LEU A 15 -7.15 5.58 -10.41
N LEU A 16 -7.40 4.28 -10.39
CA LEU A 16 -6.44 3.26 -10.76
C LEU A 16 -6.84 2.65 -12.12
N ILE A 17 -5.86 2.53 -13.00
CA ILE A 17 -6.06 1.99 -14.34
C ILE A 17 -5.62 0.52 -14.33
N TRP A 18 -6.54 -0.38 -14.68
CA TRP A 18 -6.26 -1.81 -14.86
C TRP A 18 -5.28 -2.04 -16.04
N PRO A 19 -4.38 -3.03 -16.04
CA PRO A 19 -4.24 -4.10 -15.02
C PRO A 19 -3.29 -3.73 -13.86
N PHE A 20 -3.52 -4.34 -12.70
CA PHE A 20 -2.60 -4.28 -11.56
C PHE A 20 -2.51 -5.64 -10.85
N LYS A 21 -1.53 -5.78 -9.98
CA LYS A 21 -1.29 -7.02 -9.23
C LYS A 21 -2.40 -7.28 -8.21
N LYS A 22 -2.43 -8.50 -7.68
CA LYS A 22 -3.29 -8.85 -6.54
C LYS A 22 -2.84 -8.11 -5.28
N THR A 23 -3.75 -7.98 -4.33
CA THR A 23 -3.43 -7.38 -3.02
C THR A 23 -2.50 -8.27 -2.20
N SER A 24 -1.75 -7.65 -1.32
CA SER A 24 -0.96 -8.31 -0.27
C SER A 24 -1.23 -7.66 1.08
N THR A 25 -1.03 -8.40 2.16
CA THR A 25 -0.95 -7.83 3.51
C THR A 25 0.51 -7.80 3.96
N CYS A 26 0.86 -6.82 4.79
CA CYS A 26 2.19 -6.74 5.37
C CYS A 26 2.10 -6.56 6.88
N HIS A 27 2.86 -7.38 7.61
CA HIS A 27 2.85 -7.41 9.08
C HIS A 27 3.92 -6.52 9.73
N CYS A 28 4.80 -5.86 8.96
CA CYS A 28 5.87 -5.05 9.53
C CYS A 28 5.34 -3.85 10.31
N ARG A 29 6.14 -3.34 11.24
CA ARG A 29 5.75 -2.19 12.08
C ARG A 29 5.40 -0.94 11.28
N PRO A 30 6.17 -0.52 10.26
CA PRO A 30 5.78 0.62 9.43
C PRO A 30 4.41 0.44 8.77
N CYS A 31 4.13 -0.72 8.19
CA CYS A 31 2.84 -0.99 7.57
C CYS A 31 1.68 -0.93 8.57
N ARG A 32 1.85 -1.49 9.77
CA ARG A 32 0.85 -1.37 10.84
C ARG A 32 0.61 0.09 11.22
N LYS A 33 1.67 0.90 11.32
CA LYS A 33 1.57 2.33 11.66
C LYS A 33 0.92 3.14 10.56
N ILE A 34 1.23 2.87 9.29
CA ILE A 34 0.60 3.53 8.15
C ILE A 34 -0.89 3.23 8.11
N ALA A 35 -1.26 1.97 8.29
CA ALA A 35 -2.65 1.54 8.25
C ALA A 35 -3.44 1.82 9.55
N GLY A 36 -2.75 2.02 10.67
CA GLY A 36 -3.40 2.09 11.98
C GLY A 36 -4.11 0.79 12.35
N ALA A 37 -3.58 -0.36 11.94
CA ALA A 37 -4.20 -1.67 12.04
C ALA A 37 -3.17 -2.78 12.30
N THR A 38 -3.60 -4.03 12.30
CA THR A 38 -2.72 -5.20 12.49
C THR A 38 -1.85 -5.50 11.28
N THR A 39 -2.29 -5.09 10.09
CA THR A 39 -1.58 -5.18 8.81
C THR A 39 -1.94 -3.99 7.94
N SER A 40 -1.16 -3.75 6.90
CA SER A 40 -1.61 -2.98 5.74
C SER A 40 -2.31 -3.88 4.73
N LEU A 41 -3.10 -3.31 3.85
CA LEU A 41 -3.61 -3.95 2.63
C LEU A 41 -3.04 -3.18 1.44
N ASN A 42 -2.13 -3.82 0.73
CA ASN A 42 -1.28 -3.19 -0.27
C ASN A 42 -1.67 -3.62 -1.68
N LEU A 43 -1.68 -2.68 -2.59
CA LEU A 43 -1.89 -2.91 -4.01
C LEU A 43 -0.78 -2.23 -4.82
N PRO A 44 0.28 -2.96 -5.20
CA PRO A 44 1.33 -2.41 -6.05
C PRO A 44 0.79 -2.09 -7.44
N VAL A 45 1.01 -0.87 -7.92
CA VAL A 45 0.61 -0.42 -9.26
C VAL A 45 1.77 0.27 -9.95
N GLN A 46 1.75 0.33 -11.27
CA GLN A 46 2.68 1.19 -11.99
C GLN A 46 2.31 2.66 -11.75
N ALA A 47 3.29 3.55 -11.67
CA ALA A 47 3.04 4.97 -11.44
C ALA A 47 2.11 5.58 -12.49
N SER A 48 2.20 5.14 -13.74
CA SER A 48 1.31 5.56 -14.83
C SER A 48 -0.14 5.14 -14.64
N ALA A 49 -0.40 4.14 -13.81
CA ALA A 49 -1.74 3.65 -13.51
C ALA A 49 -2.46 4.44 -12.42
N PHE A 50 -1.75 5.26 -11.66
CA PHE A 50 -2.32 6.11 -10.61
C PHE A 50 -2.62 7.51 -11.16
N LYS A 51 -3.85 7.98 -11.01
CA LYS A 51 -4.30 9.31 -11.44
C LYS A 51 -5.05 10.02 -10.33
N LEU A 52 -4.39 10.99 -9.70
CA LEU A 52 -5.05 11.87 -8.73
C LEU A 52 -6.04 12.78 -9.46
N GLN A 53 -7.31 12.77 -9.07
CA GLN A 53 -8.38 13.56 -9.66
C GLN A 53 -8.72 14.78 -8.81
N LYS A 54 -8.66 14.64 -7.50
CA LYS A 54 -8.99 15.69 -6.53
C LYS A 54 -8.11 15.57 -5.29
N GLY A 55 -7.85 16.70 -4.66
CA GLY A 55 -7.07 16.79 -3.43
C GLY A 55 -5.61 17.11 -3.69
N LYS A 56 -4.88 17.24 -2.61
CA LYS A 56 -3.43 17.49 -2.62
C LYS A 56 -2.75 16.47 -1.74
N LEU A 57 -1.70 15.85 -2.25
CA LEU A 57 -0.88 14.91 -1.50
C LEU A 57 0.30 15.63 -0.86
N LYS A 58 0.67 15.15 0.31
CA LYS A 58 1.90 15.48 1.01
C LYS A 58 2.67 14.19 1.24
N ASN A 59 3.99 14.27 1.16
CA ASN A 59 4.87 13.13 1.38
C ASN A 59 5.62 13.26 2.70
N THR A 60 5.86 12.14 3.34
CA THR A 60 6.80 12.02 4.45
C THR A 60 7.77 10.89 4.18
N THR A 61 9.06 11.13 4.42
CA THR A 61 10.12 10.11 4.29
C THR A 61 10.47 9.57 5.64
N ASN A 62 10.55 8.25 5.75
CA ASN A 62 10.82 7.53 6.97
C ASN A 62 11.88 6.44 6.72
N THR A 63 12.51 5.97 7.79
CA THR A 63 13.39 4.80 7.76
C THR A 63 12.65 3.61 8.36
N HIS A 64 12.69 2.47 7.67
CA HIS A 64 12.11 1.23 8.19
C HIS A 64 12.88 0.81 9.45
N VAL A 65 12.18 0.78 10.57
CA VAL A 65 12.77 0.65 11.90
C VAL A 65 13.49 -0.69 12.10
N ASP A 66 13.10 -1.74 11.41
CA ASP A 66 13.68 -3.07 11.55
C ASP A 66 14.65 -3.42 10.41
N GLU A 67 14.42 -2.90 9.19
CA GLU A 67 15.19 -3.29 7.99
C GLU A 67 16.13 -2.18 7.49
N GLY A 68 16.00 -0.96 7.96
CA GLY A 68 16.91 0.15 7.71
C GLY A 68 16.79 0.87 6.37
N PHE A 69 15.94 0.43 5.45
CA PHE A 69 15.73 1.13 4.18
C PHE A 69 14.79 2.33 4.34
N GLN A 70 14.88 3.27 3.42
CA GLN A 70 13.99 4.42 3.40
C GLN A 70 12.72 4.13 2.57
N PHE A 71 11.63 4.75 2.99
CA PHE A 71 10.36 4.75 2.25
C PHE A 71 9.66 6.09 2.42
N THR A 72 8.81 6.43 1.45
CA THR A 72 7.93 7.60 1.54
C THR A 72 6.48 7.15 1.65
N VAL A 73 5.69 7.95 2.34
CA VAL A 73 4.23 7.80 2.39
C VAL A 73 3.61 9.06 1.82
N ALA A 74 2.77 8.91 0.82
CA ALA A 74 1.94 9.97 0.30
C ALA A 74 0.56 9.90 0.98
N PHE A 75 0.12 11.00 1.53
CA PHE A 75 -1.16 11.11 2.23
C PHE A 75 -1.92 12.37 1.80
N CYS A 76 -3.22 12.34 1.95
CA CYS A 76 -4.04 13.51 1.67
C CYS A 76 -3.71 14.64 2.65
N ARG A 77 -3.35 15.80 2.12
CA ARG A 77 -3.00 16.98 2.91
C ARG A 77 -4.14 17.47 3.82
N ASP A 78 -5.39 17.31 3.35
CA ASP A 78 -6.54 17.88 4.01
C ASP A 78 -7.20 16.99 5.06
N CYS A 79 -7.14 15.65 4.87
CA CYS A 79 -7.75 14.70 5.81
C CYS A 79 -6.76 13.70 6.43
N GLY A 80 -5.50 13.68 5.97
CA GLY A 80 -4.47 12.80 6.52
C GLY A 80 -4.52 11.34 6.07
N SER A 81 -5.48 10.95 5.23
CA SER A 81 -5.57 9.56 4.75
C SER A 81 -4.33 9.15 3.99
N PRO A 82 -3.63 8.06 4.39
CA PRO A 82 -2.51 7.53 3.61
C PRO A 82 -3.03 6.93 2.30
N ILE A 83 -2.44 7.35 1.18
CA ILE A 83 -2.87 6.93 -0.16
C ILE A 83 -1.95 5.84 -0.71
N TYR A 84 -0.65 6.08 -0.72
CA TYR A 84 0.33 5.09 -1.15
C TYR A 84 1.67 5.26 -0.45
N ALA A 85 2.46 4.20 -0.50
CA ALA A 85 3.86 4.22 -0.07
C ALA A 85 4.77 3.83 -1.24
N GLU A 86 6.00 4.30 -1.20
CA GLU A 86 7.08 3.89 -2.11
C GLU A 86 8.30 3.53 -1.28
N ALA A 87 8.87 2.35 -1.54
CA ALA A 87 10.06 1.89 -0.85
C ALA A 87 11.31 2.12 -1.70
N PHE A 88 12.37 2.62 -1.08
CA PHE A 88 13.68 2.83 -1.69
C PHE A 88 14.61 1.71 -1.23
N ILE A 89 14.68 0.63 -2.01
CA ILE A 89 15.44 -0.59 -1.69
C ILE A 89 16.54 -0.79 -2.71
N GLY A 90 17.77 -1.03 -2.25
CA GLY A 90 18.91 -1.34 -3.09
C GLY A 90 19.72 -0.14 -3.58
N PRO A 91 20.82 -0.37 -4.29
CA PRO A 91 21.77 0.67 -4.68
C PRO A 91 21.22 1.68 -5.70
N ASN A 92 20.18 1.31 -6.46
CA ASN A 92 19.52 2.16 -7.45
C ASN A 92 18.11 2.55 -7.00
N ALA A 93 17.86 2.56 -5.70
CA ALA A 93 16.54 2.74 -5.10
C ALA A 93 15.77 3.95 -5.65
N ALA A 94 16.44 5.08 -5.86
CA ALA A 94 15.81 6.29 -6.39
C ALA A 94 15.35 6.16 -7.86
N ALA A 95 16.02 5.31 -8.64
CA ALA A 95 15.67 5.07 -10.05
C ALA A 95 14.60 3.99 -10.21
N GLU A 96 14.51 3.07 -9.26
CA GLU A 96 13.57 1.94 -9.28
C GLU A 96 12.26 2.22 -8.54
N SER A 97 12.19 3.32 -7.80
CA SER A 97 11.04 3.76 -7.01
C SER A 97 9.87 4.27 -7.88
N ASN A 98 9.42 3.48 -8.82
CA ASN A 98 8.33 3.86 -9.73
C ASN A 98 7.09 2.98 -9.56
N THR A 99 6.98 2.32 -8.41
CA THR A 99 5.87 1.41 -8.09
C THR A 99 5.20 1.88 -6.82
N PRO A 100 4.23 2.80 -6.90
CA PRO A 100 3.44 3.15 -5.73
C PRO A 100 2.65 1.94 -5.23
N ILE A 101 2.70 1.75 -3.92
CA ILE A 101 1.98 0.70 -3.22
C ILE A 101 0.75 1.35 -2.61
N ILE A 102 -0.38 1.24 -3.31
CA ILE A 102 -1.64 1.84 -2.90
C ILE A 102 -2.12 1.19 -1.60
N GLN A 103 -2.58 2.01 -0.66
CA GLN A 103 -3.33 1.54 0.50
C GLN A 103 -4.73 1.14 0.03
N ALA A 104 -4.93 -0.14 -0.25
CA ALA A 104 -6.10 -0.63 -0.99
C ALA A 104 -7.43 -0.33 -0.28
N GLY A 105 -7.42 -0.23 1.05
CA GLY A 105 -8.60 0.15 1.83
C GLY A 105 -9.13 1.56 1.56
N THR A 106 -8.39 2.40 0.82
CA THR A 106 -8.86 3.72 0.38
C THR A 106 -9.71 3.68 -0.89
N LEU A 107 -9.81 2.53 -1.54
CA LEU A 107 -10.68 2.34 -2.70
C LEU A 107 -12.13 2.20 -2.25
N ASP A 108 -13.04 2.86 -2.96
CA ASP A 108 -14.49 2.69 -2.76
C ASP A 108 -15.03 1.49 -3.55
N ASP A 109 -14.38 1.19 -4.68
CA ASP A 109 -14.73 0.02 -5.49
C ASP A 109 -14.29 -1.27 -4.78
N ALA A 110 -15.24 -2.13 -4.48
CA ALA A 110 -14.98 -3.38 -3.77
C ALA A 110 -14.24 -4.43 -4.62
N GLY A 111 -14.25 -4.32 -5.94
CA GLY A 111 -13.67 -5.33 -6.83
C GLY A 111 -12.27 -5.81 -6.43
N PRO A 112 -11.29 -4.92 -6.25
CA PRO A 112 -9.96 -5.31 -5.79
C PRO A 112 -9.90 -5.86 -4.36
N LEU A 113 -10.93 -5.57 -3.55
CA LEU A 113 -10.99 -5.91 -2.13
C LEU A 113 -11.76 -7.22 -1.87
N GLU A 114 -12.56 -7.68 -2.82
CA GLU A 114 -13.37 -8.91 -2.67
C GLU A 114 -12.53 -10.19 -2.68
N ALA A 115 -11.43 -10.19 -3.43
CA ALA A 115 -10.51 -11.31 -3.41
C ALA A 115 -9.61 -11.23 -2.18
N PRO A 116 -9.37 -12.35 -1.46
CA PRO A 116 -8.41 -12.36 -0.37
C PRO A 116 -7.01 -11.99 -0.88
N PRO A 117 -6.15 -11.42 -0.04
CA PRO A 117 -4.76 -11.15 -0.41
C PRO A 117 -4.06 -12.40 -0.89
N ALA A 118 -3.28 -12.28 -1.98
CA ALA A 118 -2.52 -13.40 -2.53
C ALA A 118 -1.21 -13.64 -1.78
N GLU A 119 -0.73 -12.62 -1.07
CA GLU A 119 0.57 -12.64 -0.40
C GLU A 119 0.43 -12.09 1.04
N GLU A 120 1.12 -12.72 1.99
CA GLU A 120 1.37 -12.16 3.31
C GLU A 120 2.87 -11.92 3.48
N LEU A 121 3.24 -10.66 3.69
CA LEU A 121 4.63 -10.21 3.75
C LEU A 121 5.07 -9.97 5.19
N ASN A 122 6.37 -10.18 5.45
CA ASN A 122 6.96 -9.94 6.76
C ASN A 122 6.24 -10.70 7.89
N ILE A 123 5.89 -11.95 7.66
CA ILE A 123 5.15 -12.77 8.63
C ILE A 123 5.90 -12.99 9.94
N LYS A 124 7.24 -12.80 9.95
CA LYS A 124 8.05 -12.81 11.18
C LYS A 124 7.61 -11.76 12.22
N TYR A 125 6.89 -10.72 11.77
CA TYR A 125 6.34 -9.68 12.64
C TYR A 125 4.85 -9.82 12.89
N ARG A 126 4.22 -10.91 12.41
CA ARG A 126 2.79 -11.15 12.65
C ARG A 126 2.50 -11.15 14.15
N LEU A 127 1.48 -10.40 14.54
CA LEU A 127 0.97 -10.45 15.92
C LEU A 127 0.42 -11.84 16.22
N THR A 128 0.68 -12.35 17.41
CA THR A 128 0.45 -13.75 17.77
C THR A 128 -1.02 -14.20 17.65
N TRP A 129 -1.95 -13.27 17.77
CA TRP A 129 -3.39 -13.54 17.66
C TRP A 129 -3.97 -13.32 16.26
N VAL A 130 -3.17 -12.82 15.32
CA VAL A 130 -3.60 -12.62 13.93
C VAL A 130 -3.44 -13.91 13.14
N GLY A 131 -4.56 -14.39 12.60
CA GLY A 131 -4.58 -15.62 11.81
C GLY A 131 -3.94 -15.47 10.42
N VAL A 132 -3.56 -16.60 9.85
CA VAL A 132 -3.06 -16.70 8.48
C VAL A 132 -4.20 -16.50 7.49
N VAL A 133 -3.97 -15.76 6.42
CA VAL A 133 -4.90 -15.66 5.30
C VAL A 133 -4.84 -16.96 4.50
N ALA A 134 -5.93 -17.70 4.45
CA ALA A 134 -6.00 -18.98 3.74
C ALA A 134 -5.68 -18.80 2.25
N GLY A 135 -4.75 -19.61 1.72
CA GLY A 135 -4.35 -19.59 0.32
C GLY A 135 -3.33 -18.51 -0.06
N ALA A 136 -2.98 -17.59 0.84
CA ALA A 136 -1.95 -16.61 0.59
C ALA A 136 -0.55 -17.20 0.73
N ASN A 137 0.37 -16.82 -0.17
CA ASN A 137 1.78 -17.15 -0.02
C ASN A 137 2.36 -16.42 1.20
N GLN A 138 3.17 -17.12 1.98
CA GLN A 138 3.71 -16.65 3.24
C GLN A 138 5.19 -16.28 3.08
N TRP A 139 5.54 -15.02 3.29
CA TRP A 139 6.89 -14.52 3.12
C TRP A 139 7.46 -13.94 4.41
N GLN A 140 8.65 -14.40 4.80
CA GLN A 140 9.33 -13.90 6.01
C GLN A 140 9.74 -12.42 5.88
N ALA A 141 9.98 -11.97 4.66
CA ALA A 141 10.41 -10.60 4.33
C ALA A 141 9.51 -9.99 3.22
N CYS A 142 9.84 -8.77 2.77
CA CYS A 142 9.30 -8.21 1.53
C CYS A 142 9.88 -8.96 0.32
N VAL A 143 9.08 -9.10 -0.69
CA VAL A 143 9.44 -9.67 -1.99
C VAL A 143 9.30 -8.64 -3.09
#